data_18b7fb47ef33a3cf8771665f2fd7242a
#
_entry.id   18b7fb47ef33a3cf8771665f2fd7242a
#
_cell.length_a   1.000
_cell.length_b   1.000
_cell.length_c   1.000
_cell.angle_alpha   90.00
_cell.angle_beta   90.00
_cell.angle_gamma   90.00
#
_symmetry.space_group_name_H-M   'P 1'
#
loop_
_entity.id
_entity.type
_entity.pdbx_description
1 polymer ?
#
loop_
_entity_poly.entity_id
_entity_poly.type
_entity_poly.pdbx_seq_one_letter_code
_entity_poly.pdbx_strand_id
1 'polypeptide(L)'
;MKKWLPILLSGAIGLGAISVPASVNAAGGFMDVKADHWARSAIESAASKGYFKGYADGTFKPNATLTRAEFAATLARLSKVGATDTTEKVFADLSGHWSETEVNRAVTLGFIDPKDYPNGFKPNTPITRFEIAKWMTSGLAAIDGDYKQALEDTKTTVIPVKEYFTPGIPESKAPYVAVAMGTKLLGGYPDGTFGLNSNATRAEASTILLRYESVSGKKADEFLGLKELRQVGTERTNMETISPFTTKHNSFNNVVEKNYTLRNNAGSLKLHNYIVIDTQDFKNIESIYAQLFIGKNSKVAWIDKKGMYTVLFQITIYPKTNNFGIGHYINGVKDSLILGSRMNSASLSNKYGYLTLPNENIEQFFRDHQDRDGGVTVWAQRYIDYDNVIGQLTTDDNSFISIFTKE
;
A
#
# COMPACT_ATOMS: atom_id res chain seq x y z
N MET A 1 -42.94 -47.40 -71.50
CA MET A 1 -42.62 -45.98 -71.32
C MET A 1 -43.03 -45.56 -69.89
N LYS A 2 -42.11 -45.57 -68.97
CA LYS A 2 -42.32 -45.16 -67.56
C LYS A 2 -41.61 -43.86 -67.37
N LYS A 3 -42.33 -42.76 -67.07
CA LYS A 3 -41.82 -41.44 -66.71
C LYS A 3 -41.43 -41.47 -65.25
N TRP A 4 -40.22 -41.08 -64.91
CA TRP A 4 -39.72 -40.85 -63.57
C TRP A 4 -39.85 -39.36 -63.30
N LEU A 5 -40.51 -39.01 -62.17
CA LEU A 5 -40.54 -37.68 -61.59
C LEU A 5 -39.41 -37.58 -60.54
N PRO A 6 -38.64 -36.51 -60.50
CA PRO A 6 -37.70 -36.31 -59.41
C PRO A 6 -38.39 -35.66 -58.24
N ILE A 7 -38.19 -36.21 -57.02
CA ILE A 7 -38.58 -35.69 -55.74
C ILE A 7 -37.57 -34.61 -55.37
N LEU A 8 -38.00 -33.36 -55.29
CA LEU A 8 -37.23 -32.23 -54.69
C LEU A 8 -37.26 -32.36 -53.19
N LEU A 9 -36.14 -32.73 -52.58
CA LEU A 9 -35.92 -32.67 -51.15
C LEU A 9 -35.41 -31.23 -50.79
N SER A 10 -36.28 -30.38 -50.28
CA SER A 10 -35.89 -29.06 -49.72
C SER A 10 -35.26 -29.25 -48.38
N GLY A 11 -33.94 -29.35 -48.34
CA GLY A 11 -33.15 -29.26 -47.16
C GLY A 11 -33.06 -27.79 -46.69
N ALA A 12 -33.74 -27.40 -45.62
CA ALA A 12 -33.52 -26.16 -44.95
C ALA A 12 -32.16 -26.19 -44.25
N ILE A 13 -31.17 -25.56 -44.85
CA ILE A 13 -29.88 -25.31 -44.21
C ILE A 13 -30.13 -24.17 -43.23
N GLY A 14 -30.24 -24.51 -41.95
CA GLY A 14 -30.21 -23.53 -40.86
C GLY A 14 -28.86 -22.84 -40.89
N LEU A 15 -28.82 -21.59 -41.35
CA LEU A 15 -27.72 -20.67 -41.15
C LEU A 15 -27.62 -20.37 -39.64
N GLY A 16 -26.82 -21.17 -38.97
CA GLY A 16 -26.32 -20.81 -37.63
C GLY A 16 -25.58 -19.48 -37.79
N ALA A 17 -26.15 -18.41 -37.23
CA ALA A 17 -25.50 -17.13 -37.14
C ALA A 17 -24.22 -17.33 -36.28
N ILE A 18 -23.08 -17.43 -36.96
CA ILE A 18 -21.79 -17.27 -36.34
C ILE A 18 -21.76 -15.80 -35.86
N SER A 19 -22.04 -15.56 -34.60
CA SER A 19 -21.83 -14.27 -34.00
C SER A 19 -20.34 -13.96 -34.01
N VAL A 20 -19.87 -13.33 -35.07
CA VAL A 20 -18.56 -12.72 -35.11
C VAL A 20 -18.54 -11.72 -33.96
N PRO A 21 -17.60 -11.84 -32.99
CA PRO A 21 -17.50 -10.84 -31.94
C PRO A 21 -17.25 -9.50 -32.63
N ALA A 22 -18.15 -8.53 -32.46
CA ALA A 22 -17.97 -7.19 -32.97
C ALA A 22 -16.66 -6.67 -32.43
N SER A 23 -15.64 -6.51 -33.25
CA SER A 23 -14.44 -5.78 -32.98
C SER A 23 -14.91 -4.33 -32.76
N VAL A 24 -15.01 -3.91 -31.51
CA VAL A 24 -15.28 -2.52 -31.14
C VAL A 24 -14.17 -1.70 -31.76
N ASN A 25 -14.50 -0.83 -32.68
CA ASN A 25 -13.57 0.10 -33.32
C ASN A 25 -12.99 1.00 -32.23
N ALA A 26 -11.74 0.78 -31.85
CA ALA A 26 -11.02 1.55 -30.83
C ALA A 26 -10.89 3.05 -31.18
N ALA A 27 -11.30 3.46 -32.36
CA ALA A 27 -11.26 4.85 -32.84
C ALA A 27 -12.39 5.74 -32.34
N GLY A 28 -13.48 5.18 -31.74
CA GLY A 28 -14.66 5.95 -31.32
C GLY A 28 -14.88 6.08 -29.82
N GLY A 29 -14.10 5.40 -29.01
CA GLY A 29 -14.31 5.35 -27.54
C GLY A 29 -15.55 4.53 -27.14
N PHE A 30 -15.74 4.32 -25.85
CA PHE A 30 -16.92 3.65 -25.30
C PHE A 30 -18.02 4.68 -25.00
N MET A 31 -19.27 4.39 -25.35
CA MET A 31 -20.39 5.33 -25.24
C MET A 31 -20.67 5.81 -23.82
N ASP A 32 -20.34 4.98 -22.81
CA ASP A 32 -20.56 5.27 -21.40
C ASP A 32 -19.29 5.81 -20.68
N VAL A 33 -18.20 6.07 -21.42
CA VAL A 33 -16.97 6.67 -20.90
C VAL A 33 -16.85 8.10 -21.42
N LYS A 34 -17.32 9.06 -20.61
CA LYS A 34 -17.32 10.49 -20.96
C LYS A 34 -15.89 11.02 -21.19
N ALA A 35 -15.79 12.14 -21.91
CA ALA A 35 -14.49 12.77 -22.23
C ALA A 35 -13.68 13.18 -20.99
N ASP A 36 -14.37 13.57 -19.94
CA ASP A 36 -13.82 13.99 -18.64
C ASP A 36 -13.72 12.86 -17.61
N HIS A 37 -14.02 11.62 -17.99
CA HIS A 37 -13.92 10.50 -17.06
C HIS A 37 -12.46 10.26 -16.65
N TRP A 38 -12.19 10.24 -15.34
CA TRP A 38 -10.84 10.16 -14.76
C TRP A 38 -9.98 8.99 -15.27
N ALA A 39 -10.62 7.86 -15.62
CA ALA A 39 -9.94 6.67 -16.13
C ALA A 39 -10.01 6.52 -17.65
N ARG A 40 -10.52 7.50 -18.40
CA ARG A 40 -10.75 7.36 -19.85
C ARG A 40 -9.51 6.88 -20.59
N SER A 41 -8.39 7.57 -20.42
CA SER A 41 -7.14 7.22 -21.08
C SER A 41 -6.67 5.80 -20.72
N ALA A 42 -6.84 5.40 -19.46
CA ALA A 42 -6.48 4.06 -19.01
C ALA A 42 -7.39 2.98 -19.60
N ILE A 43 -8.70 3.25 -19.67
CA ILE A 43 -9.69 2.35 -20.27
C ILE A 43 -9.39 2.15 -21.76
N GLU A 44 -9.20 3.23 -22.51
CA GLU A 44 -8.89 3.17 -23.96
C GLU A 44 -7.58 2.44 -24.22
N SER A 45 -6.54 2.70 -23.42
CA SER A 45 -5.25 2.01 -23.51
C SER A 45 -5.37 0.52 -23.17
N ALA A 46 -6.05 0.16 -22.08
CA ALA A 46 -6.23 -1.24 -21.68
C ALA A 46 -7.07 -2.03 -22.72
N ALA A 47 -8.05 -1.37 -23.34
CA ALA A 47 -8.83 -1.97 -24.41
C ALA A 47 -8.01 -2.15 -25.70
N SER A 48 -7.22 -1.15 -26.11
CA SER A 48 -6.36 -1.23 -27.30
C SER A 48 -5.28 -2.32 -27.17
N LYS A 49 -4.81 -2.57 -25.95
CA LYS A 49 -3.87 -3.66 -25.63
C LYS A 49 -4.55 -5.03 -25.48
N GLY A 50 -5.88 -5.08 -25.54
CA GLY A 50 -6.66 -6.32 -25.44
C GLY A 50 -6.78 -6.88 -24.01
N TYR A 51 -6.42 -6.12 -22.97
CA TYR A 51 -6.60 -6.53 -21.58
C TYR A 51 -8.07 -6.62 -21.22
N PHE A 52 -8.84 -5.61 -21.62
CA PHE A 52 -10.27 -5.60 -21.51
C PHE A 52 -10.95 -5.57 -22.87
N LYS A 53 -12.11 -6.20 -22.94
CA LYS A 53 -13.05 -6.04 -24.05
C LYS A 53 -14.24 -5.23 -23.58
N GLY A 54 -14.78 -4.36 -24.46
CA GLY A 54 -16.08 -3.74 -24.25
C GLY A 54 -17.20 -4.77 -24.39
N TYR A 55 -18.41 -4.34 -24.10
CA TYR A 55 -19.61 -5.14 -24.30
C TYR A 55 -20.14 -4.95 -25.72
N ALA A 56 -20.99 -5.89 -26.16
CA ALA A 56 -21.59 -5.87 -27.52
C ALA A 56 -22.48 -4.64 -27.78
N ASP A 57 -22.96 -4.01 -26.71
CA ASP A 57 -23.74 -2.77 -26.76
C ASP A 57 -22.89 -1.50 -26.93
N GLY A 58 -21.57 -1.63 -27.11
CA GLY A 58 -20.65 -0.50 -27.26
C GLY A 58 -20.24 0.17 -25.94
N THR A 59 -20.62 -0.40 -24.80
CA THR A 59 -20.26 0.13 -23.46
C THR A 59 -19.01 -0.53 -22.88
N PHE A 60 -18.37 0.14 -21.93
CA PHE A 60 -17.27 -0.41 -21.10
C PHE A 60 -17.73 -0.82 -19.71
N LYS A 61 -18.74 -0.15 -19.18
CA LYS A 61 -19.25 -0.26 -17.81
C LYS A 61 -18.18 0.04 -16.76
N PRO A 62 -17.60 1.25 -16.71
CA PRO A 62 -16.45 1.59 -15.90
C PRO A 62 -16.67 1.35 -14.40
N ASN A 63 -17.90 1.52 -13.91
CA ASN A 63 -18.26 1.34 -12.51
C ASN A 63 -18.71 -0.08 -12.15
N ALA A 64 -18.77 -1.00 -13.12
CA ALA A 64 -19.08 -2.39 -12.82
C ALA A 64 -17.93 -3.04 -12.04
N THR A 65 -18.28 -3.84 -11.03
CA THR A 65 -17.29 -4.63 -10.29
C THR A 65 -16.76 -5.76 -11.15
N LEU A 66 -15.49 -6.13 -10.94
CA LEU A 66 -14.87 -7.28 -11.56
C LEU A 66 -14.99 -8.50 -10.67
N THR A 67 -15.13 -9.66 -11.30
CA THR A 67 -14.98 -10.95 -10.63
C THR A 67 -13.53 -11.41 -10.59
N ARG A 68 -13.22 -12.36 -9.71
CA ARG A 68 -11.90 -13.03 -9.68
C ARG A 68 -11.51 -13.60 -11.05
N ALA A 69 -12.47 -14.29 -11.70
CA ALA A 69 -12.24 -14.87 -13.03
C ALA A 69 -11.89 -13.82 -14.09
N GLU A 70 -12.63 -12.72 -14.12
CA GLU A 70 -12.37 -11.64 -15.08
C GLU A 70 -11.00 -10.99 -14.85
N PHE A 71 -10.61 -10.74 -13.60
CA PHE A 71 -9.31 -10.15 -13.31
C PHE A 71 -8.16 -11.14 -13.58
N ALA A 72 -8.29 -12.42 -13.23
CA ALA A 72 -7.30 -13.46 -13.58
C ALA A 72 -7.09 -13.55 -15.09
N ALA A 73 -8.17 -13.50 -15.87
CA ALA A 73 -8.07 -13.49 -17.33
C ALA A 73 -7.34 -12.24 -17.87
N THR A 74 -7.46 -11.07 -17.21
CA THR A 74 -6.68 -9.89 -17.62
C THR A 74 -5.19 -10.06 -17.32
N LEU A 75 -4.84 -10.66 -16.18
CA LEU A 75 -3.44 -10.95 -15.81
C LEU A 75 -2.78 -11.93 -16.77
N ALA A 76 -3.51 -12.99 -17.16
CA ALA A 76 -3.04 -13.95 -18.14
C ALA A 76 -2.72 -13.31 -19.52
N ARG A 77 -3.53 -12.32 -19.93
CA ARG A 77 -3.31 -11.55 -21.18
C ARG A 77 -2.17 -10.54 -21.05
N LEU A 78 -1.99 -9.94 -19.87
CA LEU A 78 -0.92 -8.98 -19.58
C LEU A 78 0.45 -9.64 -19.72
N SER A 79 0.58 -10.87 -19.28
CA SER A 79 1.83 -11.64 -19.34
C SER A 79 2.05 -12.20 -20.74
N LYS A 80 2.76 -11.44 -21.58
CA LYS A 80 3.16 -11.86 -22.95
C LYS A 80 4.17 -13.01 -22.98
N VAL A 81 4.71 -13.41 -21.83
CA VAL A 81 5.64 -14.52 -21.71
C VAL A 81 4.89 -15.79 -22.04
N GLY A 82 5.40 -16.56 -23.00
CA GLY A 82 4.88 -17.84 -23.42
C GLY A 82 4.83 -18.86 -22.29
N ALA A 83 3.86 -18.66 -21.39
CA ALA A 83 3.52 -19.69 -20.44
C ALA A 83 2.98 -20.85 -21.26
N THR A 84 3.67 -21.99 -21.18
CA THR A 84 3.13 -23.25 -21.67
C THR A 84 1.75 -23.42 -21.04
N ASP A 85 0.75 -23.73 -21.90
CA ASP A 85 -0.57 -24.03 -21.38
C ASP A 85 -0.44 -25.16 -20.38
N THR A 86 -0.72 -24.83 -19.12
CA THR A 86 -0.71 -25.86 -18.08
C THR A 86 -1.98 -26.69 -18.21
N THR A 87 -1.80 -28.01 -18.25
CA THR A 87 -2.91 -28.96 -18.20
C THR A 87 -3.34 -29.28 -16.78
N GLU A 88 -2.64 -28.73 -15.79
CA GLU A 88 -2.93 -28.95 -14.38
C GLU A 88 -4.20 -28.22 -13.96
N LYS A 89 -5.17 -28.99 -13.47
CA LYS A 89 -6.44 -28.46 -12.93
C LYS A 89 -6.25 -28.16 -11.45
N VAL A 90 -5.98 -26.89 -11.16
CA VAL A 90 -5.66 -26.45 -9.78
C VAL A 90 -6.90 -26.35 -8.90
N PHE A 91 -8.03 -25.89 -9.45
CA PHE A 91 -9.27 -25.67 -8.70
C PHE A 91 -10.42 -26.51 -9.30
N ALA A 92 -11.05 -27.34 -8.44
CA ALA A 92 -12.14 -28.20 -8.86
C ALA A 92 -13.39 -27.44 -9.32
N ASP A 93 -13.66 -26.27 -8.73
CA ASP A 93 -14.82 -25.42 -9.04
C ASP A 93 -14.66 -24.61 -10.33
N LEU A 94 -13.52 -24.75 -11.01
CA LEU A 94 -13.30 -24.20 -12.36
C LEU A 94 -13.58 -25.20 -13.47
N SER A 95 -13.87 -26.46 -13.16
CA SER A 95 -14.09 -27.49 -14.20
C SER A 95 -15.22 -27.11 -15.15
N GLY A 96 -14.89 -26.88 -16.43
CA GLY A 96 -15.84 -26.42 -17.44
C GLY A 96 -16.21 -24.92 -17.35
N HIS A 97 -15.63 -24.17 -16.44
CA HIS A 97 -15.80 -22.72 -16.39
C HIS A 97 -14.94 -22.05 -17.47
N TRP A 98 -15.46 -21.02 -18.14
CA TRP A 98 -14.77 -20.31 -19.24
C TRP A 98 -13.37 -19.81 -18.88
N SER A 99 -13.11 -19.53 -17.60
CA SER A 99 -11.84 -18.97 -17.11
C SER A 99 -10.85 -20.03 -16.59
N GLU A 100 -11.15 -21.33 -16.69
CA GLU A 100 -10.30 -22.40 -16.15
C GLU A 100 -8.85 -22.25 -16.64
N THR A 101 -8.65 -22.14 -17.95
CA THR A 101 -7.32 -21.98 -18.56
C THR A 101 -6.61 -20.71 -18.09
N GLU A 102 -7.33 -19.58 -18.04
CA GLU A 102 -6.74 -18.29 -17.67
C GLU A 102 -6.36 -18.22 -16.18
N VAL A 103 -7.17 -18.82 -15.32
CA VAL A 103 -6.86 -18.87 -13.87
C VAL A 103 -5.66 -19.80 -13.64
N ASN A 104 -5.63 -20.98 -14.25
CA ASN A 104 -4.49 -21.90 -14.14
C ASN A 104 -3.19 -21.24 -14.66
N ARG A 105 -3.28 -20.47 -15.74
CA ARG A 105 -2.16 -19.68 -16.25
C ARG A 105 -1.71 -18.61 -15.25
N ALA A 106 -2.63 -17.89 -14.61
CA ALA A 106 -2.30 -16.90 -13.58
C ALA A 106 -1.63 -17.54 -12.35
N VAL A 107 -2.00 -18.78 -11.99
CA VAL A 107 -1.32 -19.58 -10.96
C VAL A 107 0.12 -19.91 -11.40
N THR A 108 0.29 -20.45 -12.61
CA THR A 108 1.62 -20.81 -13.15
C THR A 108 2.56 -19.61 -13.23
N LEU A 109 2.03 -18.42 -13.52
CA LEU A 109 2.78 -17.15 -13.54
C LEU A 109 3.06 -16.58 -12.16
N GLY A 110 2.60 -17.22 -11.07
CA GLY A 110 2.85 -16.81 -9.70
C GLY A 110 1.99 -15.63 -9.21
N PHE A 111 0.96 -15.22 -9.95
CA PHE A 111 0.01 -14.22 -9.48
C PHE A 111 -0.87 -14.75 -8.37
N ILE A 112 -1.36 -15.97 -8.50
CA ILE A 112 -2.32 -16.61 -7.62
C ILE A 112 -1.68 -17.79 -6.91
N ASP A 113 -1.66 -17.77 -5.57
CA ASP A 113 -1.30 -18.94 -4.76
C ASP A 113 -2.57 -19.76 -4.48
N PRO A 114 -2.65 -21.03 -4.92
CA PRO A 114 -3.80 -21.88 -4.64
C PRO A 114 -4.10 -22.09 -3.17
N LYS A 115 -3.11 -21.97 -2.31
CA LYS A 115 -3.26 -22.10 -0.85
C LYS A 115 -4.16 -21.01 -0.23
N ASP A 116 -4.33 -19.89 -0.93
CA ASP A 116 -5.22 -18.82 -0.48
C ASP A 116 -6.70 -19.17 -0.66
N TYR A 117 -6.99 -20.22 -1.43
CA TYR A 117 -8.34 -20.62 -1.82
C TYR A 117 -8.65 -22.09 -1.47
N PRO A 118 -8.53 -22.50 -0.19
CA PRO A 118 -8.70 -23.90 0.23
C PRO A 118 -10.13 -24.42 0.00
N ASN A 119 -11.12 -23.53 -0.16
CA ASN A 119 -12.53 -23.85 -0.38
C ASN A 119 -12.98 -23.56 -1.83
N GLY A 120 -12.05 -23.63 -2.81
CA GLY A 120 -12.29 -23.31 -4.21
C GLY A 120 -12.05 -21.85 -4.55
N PHE A 121 -11.80 -21.60 -5.83
CA PHE A 121 -11.45 -20.27 -6.35
C PHE A 121 -12.62 -19.29 -6.32
N LYS A 122 -13.85 -19.81 -6.46
CA LYS A 122 -15.10 -19.03 -6.53
C LYS A 122 -15.05 -17.96 -7.62
N PRO A 123 -15.01 -18.35 -8.90
CA PRO A 123 -14.70 -17.46 -10.03
C PRO A 123 -15.60 -16.24 -10.14
N ASN A 124 -16.86 -16.34 -9.77
CA ASN A 124 -17.85 -15.28 -9.88
C ASN A 124 -17.88 -14.33 -8.68
N THR A 125 -17.02 -14.54 -7.66
CA THR A 125 -16.92 -13.62 -6.52
C THR A 125 -16.29 -12.30 -6.98
N PRO A 126 -16.86 -11.14 -6.61
CA PRO A 126 -16.24 -9.85 -6.84
C PRO A 126 -14.84 -9.79 -6.20
N ILE A 127 -13.85 -9.36 -6.99
CA ILE A 127 -12.47 -9.26 -6.50
C ILE A 127 -12.30 -8.03 -5.63
N THR A 128 -11.60 -8.19 -4.49
CA THR A 128 -11.29 -7.09 -3.59
C THR A 128 -9.99 -6.40 -3.99
N ARG A 129 -9.82 -5.14 -3.56
CA ARG A 129 -8.57 -4.40 -3.77
C ARG A 129 -7.38 -5.08 -3.09
N PHE A 130 -7.59 -5.74 -1.94
CA PHE A 130 -6.53 -6.51 -1.32
C PHE A 130 -6.12 -7.71 -2.19
N GLU A 131 -7.06 -8.47 -2.75
CA GLU A 131 -6.72 -9.57 -3.65
C GLU A 131 -5.94 -9.10 -4.88
N ILE A 132 -6.35 -7.96 -5.47
CA ILE A 132 -5.59 -7.34 -6.57
C ILE A 132 -4.16 -7.00 -6.12
N ALA A 133 -4.00 -6.33 -4.96
CA ALA A 133 -2.68 -5.99 -4.43
C ALA A 133 -1.84 -7.25 -4.24
N LYS A 134 -2.41 -8.30 -3.62
CA LYS A 134 -1.72 -9.57 -3.39
C LYS A 134 -1.32 -10.24 -4.69
N TRP A 135 -2.25 -10.41 -5.64
CA TRP A 135 -1.94 -11.10 -6.89
C TRP A 135 -0.85 -10.37 -7.68
N MET A 136 -0.97 -9.05 -7.82
CA MET A 136 0.00 -8.30 -8.62
C MET A 136 1.39 -8.24 -7.98
N THR A 137 1.48 -8.05 -6.67
CA THR A 137 2.78 -8.07 -5.97
C THR A 137 3.40 -9.46 -5.92
N SER A 138 2.58 -10.53 -5.84
CA SER A 138 3.05 -11.92 -5.99
C SER A 138 3.62 -12.17 -7.39
N GLY A 139 2.97 -11.66 -8.44
CA GLY A 139 3.48 -11.72 -9.80
C GLY A 139 4.81 -10.98 -9.97
N LEU A 140 4.99 -9.81 -9.33
CA LEU A 140 6.29 -9.13 -9.31
C LEU A 140 7.35 -9.98 -8.59
N ALA A 141 7.02 -10.56 -7.45
CA ALA A 141 7.92 -11.41 -6.68
C ALA A 141 8.30 -12.73 -7.39
N ALA A 142 7.44 -13.20 -8.30
CA ALA A 142 7.71 -14.39 -9.11
C ALA A 142 8.75 -14.14 -10.22
N ILE A 143 8.85 -12.90 -10.72
CA ILE A 143 9.78 -12.53 -11.80
C ILE A 143 11.08 -11.91 -11.29
N ASP A 144 11.08 -11.32 -10.08
CA ASP A 144 12.25 -10.68 -9.51
C ASP A 144 12.33 -10.92 -8.00
N GLY A 145 13.45 -11.55 -7.56
CA GLY A 145 13.71 -11.89 -6.17
C GLY A 145 13.78 -10.67 -5.23
N ASP A 146 14.06 -9.47 -5.75
CA ASP A 146 14.09 -8.26 -4.91
C ASP A 146 12.67 -7.83 -4.48
N TYR A 147 11.64 -8.03 -5.30
CA TYR A 147 10.25 -7.85 -4.85
C TYR A 147 9.84 -8.91 -3.81
N LYS A 148 10.35 -10.14 -3.94
CA LYS A 148 10.14 -11.16 -2.92
C LYS A 148 10.78 -10.73 -1.59
N GLN A 149 11.99 -10.21 -1.62
CA GLN A 149 12.65 -9.66 -0.43
C GLN A 149 11.90 -8.45 0.11
N ALA A 150 11.36 -7.57 -0.75
CA ALA A 150 10.57 -6.42 -0.33
C ALA A 150 9.29 -6.84 0.44
N LEU A 151 8.65 -7.95 0.07
CA LEU A 151 7.54 -8.50 0.85
C LEU A 151 8.00 -8.93 2.26
N GLU A 152 9.18 -9.51 2.41
CA GLU A 152 9.73 -9.88 3.71
C GLU A 152 10.07 -8.63 4.54
N ASP A 153 10.77 -7.67 3.95
CA ASP A 153 11.24 -6.45 4.60
C ASP A 153 10.09 -5.57 5.11
N THR A 154 8.91 -5.67 4.49
CA THR A 154 7.76 -4.79 4.81
C THR A 154 6.74 -5.42 5.76
N LYS A 155 6.99 -6.60 6.33
CA LYS A 155 6.04 -7.29 7.24
C LYS A 155 5.65 -6.44 8.45
N THR A 156 6.58 -5.68 8.99
CA THR A 156 6.38 -4.89 10.20
C THR A 156 6.49 -3.37 9.96
N THR A 157 6.38 -2.95 8.70
CA THR A 157 6.48 -1.53 8.34
C THR A 157 5.24 -0.73 8.76
N VAL A 158 5.41 0.55 8.95
CA VAL A 158 4.28 1.50 9.10
C VAL A 158 3.67 1.75 7.73
N ILE A 159 2.42 1.34 7.54
CA ILE A 159 1.72 1.56 6.27
C ILE A 159 0.89 2.84 6.38
N PRO A 160 1.07 3.84 5.47
CA PRO A 160 0.45 5.15 5.60
C PRO A 160 -1.02 5.17 5.14
N VAL A 161 -1.84 4.34 5.78
CA VAL A 161 -3.30 4.25 5.56
C VAL A 161 -4.04 4.13 6.89
N LYS A 162 -5.31 4.52 6.89
CA LYS A 162 -6.16 4.50 8.08
C LYS A 162 -6.27 3.11 8.72
N GLU A 163 -6.44 2.08 7.90
CA GLU A 163 -6.59 0.69 8.38
C GLU A 163 -5.36 0.18 9.12
N TYR A 164 -4.18 0.76 8.92
CA TYR A 164 -2.99 0.41 9.71
C TYR A 164 -3.19 0.70 11.21
N PHE A 165 -3.88 1.80 11.53
CA PHE A 165 -4.15 2.23 12.90
C PHE A 165 -5.43 1.65 13.47
N THR A 166 -6.49 1.57 12.65
CA THR A 166 -7.81 1.12 13.11
C THR A 166 -8.60 0.51 11.95
N PRO A 167 -8.99 -0.77 12.02
CA PRO A 167 -8.83 -1.76 13.10
C PRO A 167 -7.46 -2.47 13.15
N GLY A 168 -6.52 -2.11 12.32
CA GLY A 168 -5.25 -2.78 12.08
C GLY A 168 -5.28 -3.63 10.81
N ILE A 169 -4.16 -3.64 10.09
CA ILE A 169 -3.94 -4.53 8.94
C ILE A 169 -3.31 -5.82 9.47
N PRO A 170 -3.93 -7.01 9.23
CA PRO A 170 -3.30 -8.26 9.61
C PRO A 170 -1.89 -8.40 9.01
N GLU A 171 -0.95 -8.93 9.79
CA GLU A 171 0.45 -9.12 9.35
C GLU A 171 0.56 -9.89 8.04
N SER A 172 -0.32 -10.89 7.82
CA SER A 172 -0.37 -11.64 6.57
C SER A 172 -0.77 -10.81 5.35
N LYS A 173 -1.36 -9.63 5.55
CA LYS A 173 -1.79 -8.70 4.48
C LYS A 173 -0.85 -7.50 4.31
N ALA A 174 -0.20 -7.10 5.39
CA ALA A 174 0.62 -5.89 5.44
C ALA A 174 1.67 -5.79 4.31
N PRO A 175 2.48 -6.84 4.00
CA PRO A 175 3.51 -6.76 2.97
C PRO A 175 2.95 -6.44 1.58
N TYR A 176 1.84 -7.06 1.21
CA TYR A 176 1.24 -6.87 -0.11
C TYR A 176 0.69 -5.46 -0.30
N VAL A 177 0.09 -4.89 0.77
CA VAL A 177 -0.36 -3.49 0.78
C VAL A 177 0.82 -2.55 0.71
N ALA A 178 1.86 -2.78 1.50
CA ALA A 178 3.07 -1.97 1.54
C ALA A 178 3.78 -1.94 0.17
N VAL A 179 4.03 -3.10 -0.43
CA VAL A 179 4.69 -3.19 -1.74
C VAL A 179 3.82 -2.55 -2.83
N ALA A 180 2.51 -2.78 -2.83
CA ALA A 180 1.62 -2.16 -3.81
C ALA A 180 1.59 -0.62 -3.70
N MET A 181 1.63 -0.08 -2.49
CA MET A 181 1.70 1.37 -2.25
C MET A 181 3.07 1.95 -2.56
N GLY A 182 4.14 1.30 -2.08
CA GLY A 182 5.52 1.75 -2.26
C GLY A 182 5.93 1.85 -3.72
N THR A 183 5.44 0.94 -4.56
CA THR A 183 5.62 0.96 -6.03
C THR A 183 4.66 1.88 -6.76
N LYS A 184 3.71 2.51 -6.09
CA LYS A 184 2.59 3.27 -6.68
C LYS A 184 1.68 2.44 -7.58
N LEU A 185 1.71 1.11 -7.44
CA LEU A 185 0.83 0.19 -8.17
C LEU A 185 -0.63 0.41 -7.75
N LEU A 186 -0.89 0.41 -6.43
CA LEU A 186 -2.16 0.86 -5.84
C LEU A 186 -1.88 1.94 -4.79
N GLY A 187 -2.67 3.01 -4.84
CA GLY A 187 -2.67 4.04 -3.79
C GLY A 187 -3.86 3.89 -2.83
N GLY A 188 -3.84 4.64 -1.72
CA GLY A 188 -5.01 4.82 -0.87
C GLY A 188 -6.05 5.77 -1.50
N TYR A 189 -7.23 5.77 -0.89
CA TYR A 189 -8.31 6.71 -1.23
C TYR A 189 -8.11 8.09 -0.56
N PRO A 190 -8.80 9.14 -1.04
CA PRO A 190 -8.71 10.48 -0.47
C PRO A 190 -9.11 10.57 1.02
N ASP A 191 -9.93 9.64 1.52
CA ASP A 191 -10.30 9.53 2.92
C ASP A 191 -9.22 8.93 3.83
N GLY A 192 -8.10 8.49 3.25
CA GLY A 192 -6.96 7.88 3.93
C GLY A 192 -7.03 6.36 4.02
N THR A 193 -8.09 5.71 3.54
CA THR A 193 -8.19 4.25 3.53
C THR A 193 -7.47 3.63 2.34
N PHE A 194 -7.02 2.38 2.47
CA PHE A 194 -6.63 1.55 1.32
C PHE A 194 -7.85 0.88 0.68
N GLY A 195 -8.87 0.60 1.45
CA GLY A 195 -10.08 -0.10 1.01
C GLY A 195 -9.85 -1.60 0.84
N LEU A 196 -9.24 -2.27 1.82
CA LEU A 196 -8.87 -3.69 1.75
C LEU A 196 -9.99 -4.60 1.23
N ASN A 197 -11.21 -4.38 1.71
CA ASN A 197 -12.37 -5.20 1.38
C ASN A 197 -13.28 -4.56 0.31
N SER A 198 -12.90 -3.42 -0.25
CA SER A 198 -13.66 -2.77 -1.33
C SER A 198 -13.50 -3.56 -2.62
N ASN A 199 -14.59 -3.78 -3.33
CA ASN A 199 -14.55 -4.41 -4.64
C ASN A 199 -13.97 -3.44 -5.67
N ALA A 200 -13.12 -3.94 -6.55
CA ALA A 200 -12.54 -3.13 -7.61
C ALA A 200 -13.50 -2.99 -8.80
N THR A 201 -13.52 -1.80 -9.37
CA THR A 201 -14.26 -1.51 -10.61
C THR A 201 -13.41 -1.80 -11.84
N ARG A 202 -14.05 -1.93 -13.00
CA ARG A 202 -13.37 -2.11 -14.29
C ARG A 202 -12.46 -0.91 -14.63
N ALA A 203 -12.88 0.32 -14.25
CA ALA A 203 -12.07 1.53 -14.43
C ALA A 203 -10.80 1.50 -13.56
N GLU A 204 -10.93 1.14 -12.29
CA GLU A 204 -9.77 0.99 -11.39
C GLU A 204 -8.82 -0.07 -11.90
N ALA A 205 -9.32 -1.25 -12.25
CA ALA A 205 -8.50 -2.34 -12.76
C ALA A 205 -7.76 -1.96 -14.05
N SER A 206 -8.39 -1.22 -14.98
CA SER A 206 -7.72 -0.72 -16.19
C SER A 206 -6.50 0.14 -15.83
N THR A 207 -6.65 1.04 -14.87
CA THR A 207 -5.55 1.89 -14.40
C THR A 207 -4.45 1.07 -13.72
N ILE A 208 -4.81 0.10 -12.89
CA ILE A 208 -3.87 -0.75 -12.16
C ILE A 208 -3.04 -1.62 -13.12
N LEU A 209 -3.67 -2.21 -14.15
CA LEU A 209 -2.97 -3.03 -15.16
C LEU A 209 -1.90 -2.22 -15.92
N LEU A 210 -2.18 -0.97 -16.29
CA LEU A 210 -1.19 -0.12 -16.95
C LEU A 210 -0.05 0.27 -16.00
N ARG A 211 -0.35 0.50 -14.73
CA ARG A 211 0.69 0.73 -13.72
C ARG A 211 1.57 -0.50 -13.54
N TYR A 212 0.96 -1.69 -13.54
CA TYR A 212 1.73 -2.93 -13.43
C TYR A 212 2.73 -3.09 -14.57
N GLU A 213 2.37 -2.79 -15.82
CA GLU A 213 3.32 -2.79 -16.95
C GLU A 213 4.51 -1.86 -16.68
N SER A 214 4.25 -0.67 -16.12
CA SER A 214 5.31 0.30 -15.79
C SER A 214 6.17 -0.16 -14.62
N VAL A 215 5.61 -0.90 -13.67
CA VAL A 215 6.31 -1.39 -12.48
C VAL A 215 7.11 -2.66 -12.78
N SER A 216 6.53 -3.62 -13.51
CA SER A 216 7.14 -4.92 -13.78
C SER A 216 8.44 -4.86 -14.59
N GLY A 217 8.70 -3.75 -15.27
CA GLY A 217 9.97 -3.50 -15.99
C GLY A 217 11.06 -2.84 -15.17
N LYS A 218 10.82 -2.55 -13.88
CA LYS A 218 11.72 -1.83 -12.99
C LYS A 218 12.12 -2.70 -11.81
N LYS A 219 13.26 -2.39 -11.21
CA LYS A 219 13.70 -3.02 -9.96
C LYS A 219 13.00 -2.40 -8.76
N ALA A 220 12.86 -3.17 -7.68
CA ALA A 220 12.19 -2.72 -6.47
C ALA A 220 12.87 -1.50 -5.82
N ASP A 221 14.20 -1.39 -5.95
CA ASP A 221 14.99 -0.27 -5.42
C ASP A 221 14.87 1.04 -6.21
N GLU A 222 14.24 1.03 -7.39
CA GLU A 222 13.96 2.27 -8.14
C GLU A 222 12.79 3.07 -7.54
N PHE A 223 12.00 2.47 -6.65
CA PHE A 223 10.83 3.10 -6.04
C PHE A 223 11.17 3.67 -4.68
N LEU A 224 11.26 5.00 -4.58
CA LEU A 224 11.56 5.69 -3.32
C LEU A 224 10.62 5.28 -2.18
N GLY A 225 9.31 5.28 -2.44
CA GLY A 225 8.33 4.89 -1.42
C GLY A 225 8.48 3.44 -0.95
N LEU A 226 8.90 2.52 -1.82
CA LEU A 226 9.18 1.14 -1.43
C LEU A 226 10.46 1.04 -0.60
N LYS A 227 11.51 1.77 -0.96
CA LYS A 227 12.74 1.85 -0.14
C LYS A 227 12.45 2.37 1.27
N GLU A 228 11.64 3.42 1.40
CA GLU A 228 11.23 3.93 2.70
C GLU A 228 10.50 2.86 3.53
N LEU A 229 9.51 2.18 2.93
CA LEU A 229 8.75 1.14 3.61
C LEU A 229 9.62 -0.05 4.03
N ARG A 230 10.55 -0.49 3.18
CA ARG A 230 11.51 -1.56 3.49
C ARG A 230 12.40 -1.17 4.67
N GLN A 231 12.96 0.04 4.65
CA GLN A 231 13.83 0.50 5.72
C GLN A 231 13.07 0.65 7.05
N VAL A 232 11.85 1.18 7.04
CA VAL A 232 11.02 1.23 8.26
C VAL A 232 10.70 -0.18 8.77
N GLY A 233 10.42 -1.12 7.90
CA GLY A 233 10.12 -2.49 8.29
C GLY A 233 11.30 -3.23 8.90
N THR A 234 12.51 -2.97 8.42
CA THR A 234 13.75 -3.65 8.88
C THR A 234 14.50 -2.89 9.98
N GLU A 235 14.48 -1.56 9.95
CA GLU A 235 15.31 -0.70 10.81
C GLU A 235 14.51 0.26 11.69
N ARG A 236 13.17 0.26 11.58
CA ARG A 236 12.28 1.16 12.31
C ARG A 236 12.43 2.65 11.95
N THR A 237 13.12 2.96 10.86
CA THR A 237 13.34 4.30 10.34
C THR A 237 13.50 4.27 8.83
N ASN A 238 13.19 5.39 8.14
CA ASN A 238 13.52 5.62 6.73
C ASN A 238 14.64 6.65 6.58
N MET A 239 15.33 6.97 7.66
CA MET A 239 16.25 8.11 7.76
C MET A 239 17.32 8.09 6.68
N GLU A 240 17.98 6.95 6.46
CA GLU A 240 19.07 6.85 5.49
C GLU A 240 18.59 6.89 4.03
N THR A 241 17.34 6.54 3.79
CA THR A 241 16.71 6.62 2.46
C THR A 241 16.38 8.05 2.05
N ILE A 242 15.92 8.88 3.03
CA ILE A 242 15.28 10.17 2.73
C ILE A 242 16.16 11.38 3.10
N SER A 243 17.25 11.17 3.82
CA SER A 243 18.05 12.25 4.35
C SER A 243 19.56 11.96 4.27
N PRO A 244 20.41 12.99 4.46
CA PRO A 244 21.85 12.81 4.55
C PRO A 244 22.31 12.28 5.91
N PHE A 245 21.40 11.81 6.76
CA PHE A 245 21.73 11.32 8.09
C PHE A 245 22.02 9.84 8.10
N THR A 246 22.85 9.40 9.04
CA THR A 246 23.20 7.99 9.27
C THR A 246 23.49 7.74 10.74
N THR A 247 23.41 6.49 11.14
CA THR A 247 23.78 6.03 12.48
C THR A 247 25.21 5.47 12.54
N LYS A 248 25.93 5.43 11.41
CA LYS A 248 27.31 4.90 11.22
C LYS A 248 27.49 3.45 11.67
N HIS A 249 27.44 3.19 12.98
CA HIS A 249 27.83 1.89 13.58
C HIS A 249 26.71 1.20 14.34
N ASN A 250 25.56 1.86 14.51
CA ASN A 250 24.44 1.38 15.28
C ASN A 250 23.16 1.38 14.44
N SER A 251 22.17 0.61 14.85
CA SER A 251 20.84 0.58 14.23
C SER A 251 19.78 1.08 15.21
N PHE A 252 18.69 1.63 14.73
CA PHE A 252 17.52 1.92 15.57
C PHE A 252 17.02 0.66 16.30
N ASN A 253 17.22 -0.53 15.75
CA ASN A 253 16.90 -1.79 16.41
C ASN A 253 17.64 -2.00 17.74
N ASN A 254 18.75 -1.27 17.99
CA ASN A 254 19.44 -1.32 19.26
C ASN A 254 18.65 -0.67 20.41
N VAL A 255 17.77 0.29 20.11
CA VAL A 255 17.08 1.12 21.11
C VAL A 255 15.54 1.02 21.06
N VAL A 256 14.96 0.54 19.95
CA VAL A 256 13.51 0.34 19.86
C VAL A 256 13.06 -0.77 20.81
N GLU A 257 11.83 -0.65 21.31
CA GLU A 257 11.19 -1.56 22.28
C GLU A 257 11.91 -1.65 23.63
N LYS A 258 13.00 -0.90 23.82
CA LYS A 258 13.74 -0.88 25.07
C LYS A 258 13.25 0.21 26.02
N ASN A 259 13.38 -0.07 27.31
CA ASN A 259 12.91 0.85 28.33
C ASN A 259 13.86 2.07 28.46
N TYR A 260 13.26 3.24 28.60
CA TYR A 260 13.91 4.51 28.82
C TYR A 260 13.22 5.21 29.99
N THR A 261 13.86 5.25 31.15
CA THR A 261 13.34 5.90 32.35
C THR A 261 13.54 7.40 32.28
N LEU A 262 12.48 8.16 32.49
CA LEU A 262 12.53 9.63 32.56
C LEU A 262 13.40 10.07 33.73
N ARG A 263 14.28 11.07 33.54
CA ARG A 263 15.20 11.57 34.59
C ARG A 263 14.49 12.14 35.85
N ASN A 264 13.24 12.59 35.69
CA ASN A 264 12.39 13.05 36.77
C ASN A 264 11.62 11.92 37.47
N ASN A 265 11.86 10.68 37.09
CA ASN A 265 11.23 9.47 37.60
C ASN A 265 9.69 9.46 37.55
N ALA A 266 9.09 10.31 36.70
CA ALA A 266 7.63 10.39 36.54
C ALA A 266 7.05 9.27 35.70
N GLY A 267 7.88 8.51 34.99
CA GLY A 267 7.49 7.41 34.12
C GLY A 267 8.66 6.88 33.31
N SER A 268 8.33 6.03 32.34
CA SER A 268 9.27 5.53 31.34
C SER A 268 8.62 5.55 29.95
N LEU A 269 9.40 5.31 28.94
CA LEU A 269 8.89 5.21 27.57
C LEU A 269 9.65 4.14 26.76
N LYS A 270 9.07 3.76 25.64
CA LYS A 270 9.69 2.94 24.59
C LYS A 270 9.54 3.64 23.25
N LEU A 271 10.60 3.61 22.44
CA LEU A 271 10.57 4.06 21.04
C LEU A 271 10.18 2.88 20.15
N HIS A 272 9.30 3.11 19.16
CA HIS A 272 8.88 2.10 18.19
C HIS A 272 9.34 2.41 16.78
N ASN A 273 9.11 3.62 16.30
CA ASN A 273 9.43 4.04 14.94
C ASN A 273 9.96 5.48 14.92
N TYR A 274 10.85 5.78 13.97
CA TYR A 274 11.46 7.09 13.78
C TYR A 274 11.45 7.43 12.29
N ILE A 275 10.46 8.19 11.85
CA ILE A 275 10.21 8.50 10.44
C ILE A 275 10.69 9.91 10.13
N VAL A 276 11.55 10.05 9.14
CA VAL A 276 12.06 11.32 8.65
C VAL A 276 11.34 11.68 7.35
N ILE A 277 10.97 12.94 7.21
CA ILE A 277 10.37 13.50 5.99
C ILE A 277 11.23 14.68 5.56
N ASP A 278 11.71 14.67 4.33
CA ASP A 278 12.36 15.83 3.73
C ASP A 278 11.31 16.90 3.46
N THR A 279 11.39 17.98 4.22
CA THR A 279 10.47 19.13 4.13
C THR A 279 11.15 20.39 3.61
N GLN A 280 12.36 20.28 3.01
CA GLN A 280 13.11 21.39 2.46
C GLN A 280 12.42 22.06 1.27
N ASP A 281 11.69 21.26 0.47
CA ASP A 281 10.76 21.77 -0.55
C ASP A 281 9.35 21.30 -0.21
N PHE A 282 8.65 22.10 0.58
CA PHE A 282 7.31 21.77 1.06
C PHE A 282 6.28 21.57 -0.06
N LYS A 283 6.52 22.10 -1.25
CA LYS A 283 5.62 21.96 -2.41
C LYS A 283 5.75 20.59 -3.08
N ASN A 284 6.92 19.96 -2.96
CA ASN A 284 7.27 18.73 -3.67
C ASN A 284 7.79 17.64 -2.71
N ILE A 285 7.07 17.36 -1.62
CA ILE A 285 7.43 16.29 -0.69
C ILE A 285 7.15 14.94 -1.34
N GLU A 286 8.20 14.16 -1.58
CA GLU A 286 8.10 12.86 -2.25
C GLU A 286 7.90 11.66 -1.31
N SER A 287 8.15 11.82 0.00
CA SER A 287 8.00 10.74 0.98
C SER A 287 6.60 10.13 0.98
N ILE A 288 6.54 8.80 1.03
CA ILE A 288 5.27 8.06 1.12
C ILE A 288 4.52 8.38 2.43
N TYR A 289 5.23 8.80 3.48
CA TYR A 289 4.68 9.17 4.78
C TYR A 289 4.14 10.60 4.84
N ALA A 290 4.41 11.44 3.83
CA ALA A 290 3.99 12.83 3.85
C ALA A 290 2.46 13.00 3.99
N GLN A 291 1.68 12.17 3.28
CA GLN A 291 0.21 12.23 3.37
C GLN A 291 -0.33 11.88 4.76
N LEU A 292 0.41 11.05 5.52
CA LEU A 292 0.02 10.62 6.87
C LEU A 292 0.25 11.73 7.90
N PHE A 293 1.36 12.48 7.78
CA PHE A 293 1.85 13.34 8.83
C PHE A 293 1.88 14.83 8.49
N ILE A 294 2.10 15.21 7.23
CA ILE A 294 2.31 16.62 6.84
C ILE A 294 1.02 17.24 6.31
N GLY A 295 0.27 16.54 5.47
CA GLY A 295 -0.93 17.05 4.83
C GLY A 295 -0.65 18.16 3.80
N LYS A 296 -1.54 18.29 2.81
CA LYS A 296 -1.36 19.25 1.70
C LYS A 296 -1.50 20.72 2.10
N ASN A 297 -2.07 21.03 3.27
CA ASN A 297 -2.45 22.37 3.70
C ASN A 297 -1.78 22.84 5.00
N SER A 298 -0.75 22.14 5.49
CA SER A 298 -0.06 22.58 6.69
C SER A 298 0.81 23.81 6.38
N LYS A 299 0.22 25.00 6.56
CA LYS A 299 0.94 26.28 6.51
C LYS A 299 1.79 26.46 7.78
N VAL A 300 2.86 25.70 7.90
CA VAL A 300 3.83 25.94 8.98
C VAL A 300 5.03 26.61 8.33
N ALA A 301 5.10 27.91 8.46
CA ALA A 301 6.05 28.80 7.77
C ALA A 301 7.56 28.48 8.03
N TRP A 302 7.83 27.60 8.98
CA TRP A 302 9.20 27.17 9.34
C TRP A 302 9.54 25.72 8.93
N ILE A 303 8.57 24.97 8.35
CA ILE A 303 8.81 23.67 7.76
C ILE A 303 9.49 23.80 6.38
N ASP A 304 9.17 24.86 5.65
CA ASP A 304 9.74 25.19 4.32
C ASP A 304 11.05 25.99 4.49
N LYS A 305 12.05 25.36 5.10
CA LYS A 305 13.39 25.94 5.28
C LYS A 305 14.44 24.98 4.76
N LYS A 306 15.32 25.47 3.91
CA LYS A 306 16.48 24.69 3.41
C LYS A 306 17.26 24.09 4.59
N GLY A 307 17.56 22.80 4.52
CA GLY A 307 18.25 22.07 5.58
C GLY A 307 17.34 21.51 6.68
N MET A 308 16.03 21.79 6.64
CA MET A 308 15.09 21.34 7.65
C MET A 308 14.41 20.01 7.27
N TYR A 309 14.43 19.07 8.20
CA TYR A 309 13.73 17.79 8.10
C TYR A 309 12.70 17.67 9.22
N THR A 310 11.51 17.19 8.91
CA THR A 310 10.50 16.85 9.90
C THR A 310 10.67 15.40 10.32
N VAL A 311 10.72 15.17 11.63
CA VAL A 311 10.81 13.85 12.22
C VAL A 311 9.53 13.55 12.98
N LEU A 312 8.95 12.40 12.71
CA LEU A 312 7.81 11.83 13.41
C LEU A 312 8.32 10.56 14.11
N PHE A 313 8.13 10.48 15.41
CA PHE A 313 8.50 9.28 16.12
C PHE A 313 7.33 8.77 16.97
N GLN A 314 7.22 7.45 17.00
CA GLN A 314 6.19 6.74 17.75
C GLN A 314 6.78 6.26 19.07
N ILE A 315 6.16 6.63 20.17
CA ILE A 315 6.56 6.21 21.52
C ILE A 315 5.35 5.71 22.31
N THR A 316 5.58 4.73 23.18
CA THR A 316 4.65 4.41 24.27
C THR A 316 5.20 5.03 25.56
N ILE A 317 4.38 5.83 26.22
CA ILE A 317 4.68 6.46 27.50
C ILE A 317 3.96 5.68 28.61
N TYR A 318 4.70 5.28 29.64
CA TYR A 318 4.20 4.58 30.82
C TYR A 318 4.25 5.53 32.03
N PRO A 319 3.16 6.25 32.36
CA PRO A 319 3.11 7.14 33.50
C PRO A 319 3.24 6.38 34.83
N LYS A 320 4.05 6.91 35.77
CA LYS A 320 4.12 6.42 37.15
C LYS A 320 3.26 7.26 38.11
N THR A 321 2.80 8.42 37.69
CA THR A 321 2.03 9.36 38.53
C THR A 321 0.66 9.61 37.91
N ASN A 322 -0.37 9.72 38.73
CA ASN A 322 -1.74 9.96 38.30
C ASN A 322 -1.95 11.32 37.62
N ASN A 323 -1.05 12.26 37.87
CA ASN A 323 -1.04 13.62 37.30
C ASN A 323 0.01 13.79 36.20
N PHE A 324 0.39 12.71 35.54
CA PHE A 324 1.36 12.76 34.44
C PHE A 324 0.86 13.71 33.35
N GLY A 325 1.70 14.62 32.92
CA GLY A 325 1.40 15.58 31.86
C GLY A 325 2.61 15.82 30.95
N ILE A 326 2.42 16.66 29.92
CA ILE A 326 3.48 16.94 28.93
C ILE A 326 4.74 17.55 29.57
N GLY A 327 4.59 18.31 30.67
CA GLY A 327 5.73 18.83 31.42
C GLY A 327 6.59 17.73 32.04
N HIS A 328 5.99 16.65 32.52
CA HIS A 328 6.72 15.47 32.99
C HIS A 328 7.51 14.79 31.86
N TYR A 329 6.91 14.67 30.68
CA TYR A 329 7.58 14.12 29.50
C TYR A 329 8.74 15.04 29.06
N ILE A 330 8.50 16.32 28.78
CA ILE A 330 9.52 17.24 28.25
C ILE A 330 10.69 17.38 29.24
N ASN A 331 10.40 17.58 30.53
CA ASN A 331 11.44 17.73 31.53
C ASN A 331 12.10 16.39 31.93
N GLY A 332 11.46 15.28 31.63
CA GLY A 332 11.96 13.94 31.93
C GLY A 332 12.89 13.37 30.88
N VAL A 333 12.70 13.73 29.62
CA VAL A 333 13.55 13.26 28.50
C VAL A 333 14.93 13.93 28.60
N LYS A 334 16.01 13.11 28.61
CA LYS A 334 17.41 13.57 28.59
C LYS A 334 17.90 13.78 27.17
N ASP A 335 17.47 12.88 26.28
CA ASP A 335 18.06 12.72 24.97
C ASP A 335 17.25 13.44 23.91
N SER A 336 17.94 14.24 23.10
CA SER A 336 17.29 15.09 22.11
C SER A 336 16.54 14.28 21.02
N LEU A 337 16.94 13.03 20.76
CA LEU A 337 16.37 12.22 19.69
C LEU A 337 14.85 12.02 19.85
N ILE A 338 14.39 11.83 21.07
CA ILE A 338 12.99 11.60 21.42
C ILE A 338 12.34 12.76 22.16
N LEU A 339 13.01 13.93 22.21
CA LEU A 339 12.43 15.15 22.71
C LEU A 339 11.60 15.82 21.62
N GLY A 340 10.30 15.66 21.67
CA GLY A 340 9.39 16.18 20.67
C GLY A 340 8.22 16.95 21.26
N SER A 341 7.44 17.50 20.36
CA SER A 341 6.17 18.18 20.63
C SER A 341 5.00 17.40 20.05
N ARG A 342 3.79 17.90 20.32
CA ARG A 342 2.59 17.44 19.60
C ARG A 342 2.74 17.66 18.10
N MET A 343 1.97 16.92 17.32
CA MET A 343 1.91 17.10 15.88
C MET A 343 1.13 18.36 15.51
N ASN A 344 1.61 19.05 14.48
CA ASN A 344 1.00 20.31 14.02
C ASN A 344 -0.37 20.11 13.34
N SER A 345 -0.73 18.90 12.99
CA SER A 345 -1.97 18.59 12.27
C SER A 345 -2.85 17.61 13.03
N ALA A 346 -3.64 18.12 13.97
CA ALA A 346 -4.69 17.33 14.65
C ALA A 346 -5.72 16.76 13.68
N SER A 347 -5.97 17.40 12.54
CA SER A 347 -6.88 16.89 11.50
C SER A 347 -6.39 15.59 10.88
N LEU A 348 -5.08 15.38 10.74
CA LEU A 348 -4.52 14.15 10.22
C LEU A 348 -4.58 13.02 11.25
N SER A 349 -4.27 13.27 12.53
CA SER A 349 -4.41 12.25 13.55
C SER A 349 -5.85 11.73 13.63
N ASN A 350 -6.85 12.63 13.58
CA ASN A 350 -8.26 12.25 13.53
C ASN A 350 -8.61 11.47 12.25
N LYS A 351 -8.10 11.91 11.10
CA LYS A 351 -8.36 11.27 9.81
C LYS A 351 -7.86 9.83 9.79
N TYR A 352 -6.63 9.59 10.26
CA TYR A 352 -5.98 8.28 10.21
C TYR A 352 -6.21 7.45 11.48
N GLY A 353 -6.65 8.06 12.59
CA GLY A 353 -6.97 7.34 13.83
C GLY A 353 -5.76 7.05 14.73
N TYR A 354 -4.65 7.78 14.58
CA TYR A 354 -3.52 7.66 15.50
C TYR A 354 -3.56 8.75 16.58
N LEU A 355 -3.01 8.44 17.76
CA LEU A 355 -2.89 9.40 18.85
C LEU A 355 -1.64 10.26 18.68
N THR A 356 -1.73 11.52 19.14
CA THR A 356 -0.61 12.46 19.27
C THR A 356 -0.63 13.09 20.66
N LEU A 357 0.49 13.66 21.08
CA LEU A 357 0.52 14.38 22.36
C LEU A 357 -0.58 15.45 22.42
N PRO A 358 -1.36 15.52 23.51
CA PRO A 358 -2.53 16.40 23.60
C PRO A 358 -2.14 17.87 23.81
N ASN A 359 -3.09 18.76 23.53
CA ASN A 359 -2.99 20.21 23.82
C ASN A 359 -3.53 20.60 25.19
N GLU A 360 -4.64 19.96 25.55
CA GLU A 360 -5.48 20.28 26.71
C GLU A 360 -5.83 18.98 27.42
N ASN A 361 -6.25 19.08 28.68
CA ASN A 361 -6.67 17.95 29.51
C ASN A 361 -5.66 16.77 29.50
N ILE A 362 -4.38 17.11 29.62
CA ILE A 362 -3.25 16.22 29.41
C ILE A 362 -3.26 15.04 30.39
N GLU A 363 -3.59 15.30 31.65
CA GLU A 363 -3.70 14.25 32.67
C GLU A 363 -4.85 13.26 32.36
N GLN A 364 -6.00 13.80 31.94
CA GLN A 364 -7.15 12.98 31.54
C GLN A 364 -6.82 12.15 30.31
N PHE A 365 -6.12 12.74 29.32
CA PHE A 365 -5.69 12.02 28.12
C PHE A 365 -4.90 10.76 28.44
N PHE A 366 -3.91 10.85 29.32
CA PHE A 366 -3.11 9.69 29.71
C PHE A 366 -3.92 8.64 30.48
N ARG A 367 -4.95 9.04 31.26
CA ARG A 367 -5.85 8.09 31.93
C ARG A 367 -6.78 7.37 30.96
N ASP A 368 -7.31 8.09 29.97
CA ASP A 368 -8.35 7.57 29.06
C ASP A 368 -7.81 6.66 27.97
N HIS A 369 -6.50 6.76 27.66
CA HIS A 369 -5.89 6.04 26.52
C HIS A 369 -4.85 5.00 26.95
N GLN A 370 -4.79 4.62 28.22
CA GLN A 370 -3.92 3.56 28.68
C GLN A 370 -4.32 2.20 28.08
N ASP A 371 -3.33 1.46 27.58
CA ASP A 371 -3.46 0.06 27.24
C ASP A 371 -3.48 -0.82 28.52
N ARG A 372 -3.48 -2.15 28.34
CA ARG A 372 -3.51 -3.12 29.44
C ARG A 372 -2.29 -3.03 30.37
N ASP A 373 -1.16 -2.56 29.83
CA ASP A 373 0.12 -2.46 30.53
C ASP A 373 0.32 -1.05 31.10
N GLY A 374 -0.69 -0.17 31.00
CA GLY A 374 -0.66 1.20 31.50
C GLY A 374 0.09 2.17 30.60
N GLY A 375 0.43 1.77 29.37
CA GLY A 375 1.08 2.60 28.37
C GLY A 375 0.12 3.39 27.50
N VAL A 376 0.57 4.52 26.97
CA VAL A 376 -0.14 5.31 25.97
C VAL A 376 0.76 5.51 24.77
N THR A 377 0.39 4.92 23.63
CA THR A 377 1.15 5.02 22.38
C THR A 377 0.75 6.24 21.58
N VAL A 378 1.70 7.13 21.32
CA VAL A 378 1.49 8.38 20.60
C VAL A 378 2.55 8.62 19.54
N TRP A 379 2.19 9.42 18.54
CA TRP A 379 3.14 10.04 17.63
C TRP A 379 3.50 11.42 18.13
N ALA A 380 4.79 11.71 18.17
CA ALA A 380 5.33 13.02 18.46
C ALA A 380 6.18 13.52 17.28
N GLN A 381 6.43 14.82 17.27
CA GLN A 381 7.10 15.49 16.16
C GLN A 381 8.28 16.30 16.68
N ARG A 382 9.34 16.35 15.89
CA ARG A 382 10.46 17.29 16.06
C ARG A 382 10.98 17.73 14.69
N TYR A 383 11.85 18.72 14.70
CA TYR A 383 12.58 19.15 13.51
C TYR A 383 14.07 18.90 13.72
N ILE A 384 14.75 18.52 12.64
CA ILE A 384 16.20 18.42 12.58
C ILE A 384 16.68 19.42 11.54
N ASP A 385 17.61 20.29 11.93
CA ASP A 385 18.33 21.18 11.02
C ASP A 385 19.65 20.52 10.62
N TYR A 386 20.01 20.56 9.34
CA TYR A 386 21.23 19.96 8.80
C TYR A 386 22.49 20.45 9.51
N ASP A 387 22.51 21.76 9.89
CA ASP A 387 23.67 22.40 10.50
C ASP A 387 23.82 22.08 12.01
N ASN A 388 22.82 21.51 12.64
CA ASN A 388 22.76 21.24 14.08
C ASN A 388 22.50 19.77 14.40
N VAL A 389 22.98 18.88 13.58
CA VAL A 389 22.70 17.47 13.80
C VAL A 389 23.42 17.02 15.04
N ILE A 390 22.72 16.50 15.95
CA ILE A 390 23.07 15.21 16.52
C ILE A 390 22.05 14.95 17.60
N GLY A 391 21.27 13.90 17.38
CA GLY A 391 20.48 13.31 18.45
C GLY A 391 21.18 12.06 18.93
N GLN A 392 21.12 11.84 20.21
CA GLN A 392 21.49 10.58 20.86
C GLN A 392 20.31 10.07 21.66
N LEU A 393 20.18 8.76 21.77
CA LEU A 393 19.27 8.07 22.68
C LEU A 393 20.05 6.95 23.37
N THR A 394 19.99 6.91 24.71
CA THR A 394 20.55 5.85 25.51
C THR A 394 19.48 5.25 26.41
N THR A 395 19.22 3.97 26.26
CA THR A 395 18.22 3.21 27.03
C THR A 395 18.75 2.73 28.37
N ASP A 396 17.87 2.23 29.23
CA ASP A 396 18.24 1.83 30.61
C ASP A 396 19.24 0.67 30.66
N ASP A 397 19.32 -0.15 29.60
CA ASP A 397 20.31 -1.23 29.47
C ASP A 397 21.63 -0.76 28.83
N ASN A 398 21.87 0.55 28.72
CA ASN A 398 23.00 1.19 28.07
C ASN A 398 23.11 0.96 26.55
N SER A 399 22.09 0.45 25.92
CA SER A 399 22.03 0.46 24.46
C SER A 399 21.86 1.88 23.97
N PHE A 400 22.54 2.25 22.91
CA PHE A 400 22.48 3.60 22.40
C PHE A 400 22.49 3.68 20.88
N ILE A 401 22.04 4.84 20.41
CA ILE A 401 22.13 5.26 19.01
C ILE A 401 22.51 6.74 18.96
N SER A 402 23.32 7.10 17.96
CA SER A 402 23.64 8.49 17.65
C SER A 402 23.47 8.74 16.15
N ILE A 403 22.93 9.91 15.81
CA ILE A 403 22.72 10.33 14.43
C ILE A 403 23.82 11.28 14.01
N PHE A 404 24.36 11.04 12.83
CA PHE A 404 25.43 11.81 12.17
C PHE A 404 25.00 12.21 10.76
N THR A 405 25.68 13.19 10.18
CA THR A 405 25.63 13.45 8.74
C THR A 405 26.48 12.44 7.99
N LYS A 406 26.01 11.96 6.86
CA LYS A 406 26.84 11.22 5.89
C LYS A 406 27.97 12.13 5.40
N GLU A 407 29.18 11.60 5.32
CA GLU A 407 30.36 12.27 4.78
C GLU A 407 30.26 12.44 3.27
#